data_f4961986b68837d3ef98c219ce3ae447
#
_entry.id   f4961986b68837d3ef98c219ce3ae447
#
_cell.length_a   1.000
_cell.length_b   1.000
_cell.length_c   1.000
_cell.angle_alpha   90.00
_cell.angle_beta   90.00
_cell.angle_gamma   90.00
#
_symmetry.space_group_name_H-M   'P 1'
#
loop_
_entity.id
_entity.type
_entity.pdbx_description
1 polymer ?
#
loop_
_entity_poly.entity_id
_entity_poly.type
_entity_poly.pdbx_seq_one_letter_code
_entity_poly.pdbx_strand_id
1 'polypeptide(L)'
;MSFLITNSRDALPMETLPALKITHFNGEPARGQVYAYLRCYVRDGEIPFSVTVFDETPPHTARFGFAVTPDDAAGTYLFASCTKQQGDALWLYRTGEPADVPLRRLEMPPMRHLAGSDEQGFYWSAEGVLPAQAFRTAFGRVPRVGGILPGNAFLYDVSEPAFGAAFPVPAGAGVPTAAGFGTFVVVPY
;
A
#
# COMPACT_ATOMS: atom_id res chain seq x y z
N MET A 1 12.17 -10.54 -2.60
CA MET A 1 11.19 -11.03 -1.60
C MET A 1 9.84 -11.03 -2.26
N SER A 2 9.01 -12.07 -2.05
CA SER A 2 7.74 -12.20 -2.76
C SER A 2 6.59 -12.40 -1.79
N PHE A 3 5.42 -11.85 -2.13
CA PHE A 3 4.17 -11.99 -1.41
C PHE A 3 3.09 -12.51 -2.36
N LEU A 4 2.38 -13.57 -1.96
CA LEU A 4 1.33 -14.17 -2.77
C LEU A 4 0.01 -13.44 -2.53
N ILE A 5 -0.64 -13.01 -3.61
CA ILE A 5 -1.98 -12.44 -3.58
C ILE A 5 -2.93 -13.31 -4.39
N THR A 6 -4.05 -13.65 -3.79
CA THR A 6 -5.05 -14.52 -4.39
C THR A 6 -5.88 -13.78 -5.42
N ASN A 7 -6.21 -14.43 -6.55
CA ASN A 7 -7.23 -13.93 -7.47
C ASN A 7 -8.54 -14.67 -7.25
N SER A 8 -9.61 -13.95 -7.00
CA SER A 8 -10.95 -14.53 -6.83
C SER A 8 -11.97 -13.79 -7.69
N ARG A 9 -13.04 -14.46 -8.09
CA ARG A 9 -14.21 -13.82 -8.69
C ARG A 9 -15.17 -13.28 -7.63
N ASP A 10 -15.17 -13.92 -6.46
CA ASP A 10 -16.03 -13.55 -5.35
C ASP A 10 -15.30 -12.58 -4.40
N ALA A 11 -16.08 -11.82 -3.63
CA ALA A 11 -15.54 -11.02 -2.54
C ALA A 11 -15.01 -11.94 -1.44
N LEU A 12 -13.76 -11.75 -1.04
CA LEU A 12 -13.12 -12.51 0.02
C LEU A 12 -13.14 -11.73 1.33
N PRO A 13 -13.39 -12.39 2.47
CA PRO A 13 -13.22 -11.77 3.78
C PRO A 13 -11.74 -11.42 3.99
N MET A 14 -11.45 -10.15 4.26
CA MET A 14 -10.07 -9.66 4.37
C MET A 14 -9.29 -10.34 5.49
N GLU A 15 -9.96 -10.71 6.58
CA GLU A 15 -9.37 -11.39 7.72
C GLU A 15 -8.81 -12.79 7.40
N THR A 16 -9.29 -13.43 6.34
CA THR A 16 -8.82 -14.76 5.91
C THR A 16 -7.57 -14.70 5.02
N LEU A 17 -7.21 -13.51 4.54
CA LEU A 17 -6.10 -13.32 3.63
C LEU A 17 -4.76 -13.19 4.37
N PRO A 18 -3.65 -13.60 3.74
CA PRO A 18 -2.31 -13.34 4.27
C PRO A 18 -2.08 -11.86 4.51
N ALA A 19 -1.41 -11.53 5.61
CA ALA A 19 -1.05 -10.16 5.96
C ALA A 19 0.39 -9.85 5.53
N LEU A 20 0.57 -8.85 4.70
CA LEU A 20 1.88 -8.27 4.40
C LEU A 20 2.22 -7.24 5.49
N LYS A 21 3.17 -7.59 6.34
CA LYS A 21 3.54 -6.79 7.52
C LYS A 21 4.57 -5.73 7.16
N ILE A 22 4.47 -4.57 7.81
CA ILE A 22 5.53 -3.56 7.82
C ILE A 22 6.59 -4.02 8.81
N THR A 23 7.78 -4.35 8.32
CA THR A 23 8.86 -4.95 9.13
C THR A 23 10.24 -4.32 8.91
N HIS A 24 10.39 -3.46 7.91
CA HIS A 24 11.64 -2.80 7.58
C HIS A 24 11.48 -1.30 7.88
N PHE A 25 12.21 -0.81 8.88
CA PHE A 25 12.17 0.59 9.27
C PHE A 25 13.43 1.31 8.78
N ASN A 26 13.23 2.45 8.13
CA ASN A 26 14.29 3.36 7.71
C ASN A 26 14.34 4.54 8.70
N GLY A 27 15.32 4.50 9.59
CA GLY A 27 15.41 5.40 10.74
C GLY A 27 14.76 4.82 12.00
N GLU A 28 15.01 5.45 13.14
CA GLU A 28 14.31 5.15 14.38
C GLU A 28 12.99 5.93 14.38
N PRO A 29 11.84 5.26 14.38
CA PRO A 29 10.57 5.94 14.53
C PRO A 29 10.56 6.62 15.91
N ALA A 30 10.20 7.89 15.96
CA ALA A 30 10.16 8.68 17.20
C ALA A 30 9.23 8.09 18.29
N ARG A 31 8.44 7.07 17.96
CA ARG A 31 7.32 6.56 18.76
C ARG A 31 7.29 5.05 18.97
N GLY A 32 8.43 4.37 18.88
CA GLY A 32 8.47 2.93 19.08
C GLY A 32 8.00 2.13 17.85
N GLN A 33 7.91 0.80 18.00
CA GLN A 33 7.50 -0.08 16.91
C GLN A 33 5.99 0.00 16.70
N VAL A 34 5.58 0.57 15.56
CA VAL A 34 4.21 0.54 15.11
C VAL A 34 3.98 -0.75 14.32
N TYR A 35 3.02 -1.56 14.73
CA TYR A 35 2.63 -2.74 13.98
C TYR A 35 1.58 -2.35 12.94
N ALA A 36 1.90 -2.60 11.69
CA ALA A 36 0.98 -2.35 10.59
C ALA A 36 1.04 -3.44 9.53
N TYR A 37 -0.06 -3.66 8.82
CA TYR A 37 -0.11 -4.63 7.73
C TYR A 37 -1.12 -4.26 6.65
N LEU A 38 -0.89 -4.81 5.48
CA LEU A 38 -1.77 -4.80 4.31
C LEU A 38 -2.31 -6.20 4.05
N ARG A 39 -3.59 -6.32 3.74
CA ARG A 39 -4.19 -7.49 3.11
C ARG A 39 -4.82 -7.07 1.79
N CYS A 40 -4.67 -7.87 0.77
CA CYS A 40 -5.24 -7.59 -0.53
C CYS A 40 -5.43 -8.86 -1.36
N TYR A 41 -6.28 -8.75 -2.37
CA TYR A 41 -6.48 -9.80 -3.37
C TYR A 41 -6.83 -9.14 -4.72
N VAL A 42 -6.84 -9.92 -5.78
CA VAL A 42 -7.28 -9.45 -7.10
C VAL A 42 -8.69 -9.95 -7.36
N ARG A 43 -9.56 -9.06 -7.85
CA ARG A 43 -10.93 -9.39 -8.29
C ARG A 43 -11.27 -8.59 -9.55
N ASP A 44 -11.55 -9.26 -10.64
CA ASP A 44 -11.95 -8.62 -11.92
C ASP A 44 -10.97 -7.53 -12.41
N GLY A 45 -9.69 -7.69 -12.08
CA GLY A 45 -8.63 -6.74 -12.44
C GLY A 45 -8.52 -5.51 -11.55
N GLU A 46 -9.27 -5.44 -10.48
CA GLU A 46 -9.10 -4.49 -9.37
C GLU A 46 -8.35 -5.14 -8.21
N ILE A 47 -7.84 -4.35 -7.29
CA ILE A 47 -7.22 -4.84 -6.05
C ILE A 47 -7.98 -4.26 -4.84
N PRO A 48 -8.98 -4.98 -4.30
CA PRO A 48 -9.50 -4.72 -2.97
C PRO A 48 -8.38 -4.89 -1.94
N PHE A 49 -8.30 -3.97 -0.97
CA PHE A 49 -7.29 -4.02 0.07
C PHE A 49 -7.83 -3.51 1.41
N SER A 50 -7.21 -3.97 2.47
CA SER A 50 -7.41 -3.51 3.83
C SER A 50 -6.07 -3.25 4.48
N VAL A 51 -5.95 -2.13 5.17
CA VAL A 51 -4.80 -1.80 6.00
C VAL A 51 -5.23 -1.73 7.44
N THR A 52 -4.35 -2.16 8.36
CA THR A 52 -4.55 -1.99 9.80
C THR A 52 -3.26 -1.48 10.40
N VAL A 53 -3.37 -0.47 11.24
CA VAL A 53 -2.25 0.15 11.96
C VAL A 53 -2.58 0.13 13.44
N PHE A 54 -1.70 -0.49 14.23
CA PHE A 54 -1.75 -0.48 15.69
C PHE A 54 -0.74 0.54 16.19
N ASP A 55 -1.20 1.51 16.94
CA ASP A 55 -0.36 2.56 17.49
C ASP A 55 -0.94 3.00 18.84
N GLU A 56 -0.11 3.10 19.86
CA GLU A 56 -0.53 3.58 21.19
C GLU A 56 -1.05 5.02 21.12
N THR A 57 -0.49 5.83 20.25
CA THR A 57 -0.89 7.24 20.06
C THR A 57 -0.69 7.64 18.59
N PRO A 58 -1.60 7.25 17.69
CA PRO A 58 -1.41 7.55 16.27
C PRO A 58 -1.32 9.06 16.05
N PRO A 59 -0.25 9.56 15.42
CA PRO A 59 -0.20 10.95 15.01
C PRO A 59 -1.32 11.20 13.99
N HIS A 60 -1.88 12.39 14.00
CA HIS A 60 -2.88 12.78 13.00
C HIS A 60 -2.33 12.78 11.57
N THR A 61 -1.01 12.78 11.44
CA THR A 61 -0.25 12.84 10.19
C THR A 61 0.21 11.48 9.67
N ALA A 62 0.06 10.40 10.47
CA ALA A 62 0.43 9.05 10.04
C ALA A 62 -0.39 8.61 8.83
N ARG A 63 0.31 8.06 7.83
CA ARG A 63 -0.25 7.58 6.57
C ARG A 63 0.18 6.16 6.30
N PHE A 64 -0.71 5.41 5.70
CA PHE A 64 -0.38 4.13 5.07
C PHE A 64 -0.38 4.32 3.57
N GLY A 65 0.67 3.84 2.90
CA GLY A 65 0.82 3.88 1.44
C GLY A 65 0.88 2.48 0.86
N PHE A 66 0.21 2.26 -0.27
CA PHE A 66 0.29 1.03 -1.05
C PHE A 66 0.70 1.38 -2.47
N ALA A 67 1.90 0.98 -2.85
CA ALA A 67 2.48 1.18 -4.17
C ALA A 67 2.43 -0.11 -4.97
N VAL A 68 1.98 -0.05 -6.23
CA VAL A 68 1.94 -1.23 -7.11
C VAL A 68 1.97 -0.83 -8.57
N THR A 69 2.64 -1.64 -9.40
CA THR A 69 2.61 -1.54 -10.85
C THR A 69 2.49 -2.92 -11.49
N PRO A 70 1.73 -3.09 -12.57
CA PRO A 70 1.78 -4.31 -13.38
C PRO A 70 2.92 -4.29 -14.40
N ASP A 71 3.71 -3.22 -14.45
CA ASP A 71 4.77 -3.00 -15.43
C ASP A 71 5.88 -2.10 -14.87
N ASP A 72 6.89 -2.71 -14.29
CA ASP A 72 8.07 -2.01 -13.78
C ASP A 72 8.89 -1.33 -14.88
N ALA A 73 8.86 -1.89 -16.10
CA ALA A 73 9.54 -1.29 -17.25
C ALA A 73 8.95 0.06 -17.68
N ALA A 74 7.71 0.34 -17.32
CA ALA A 74 7.08 1.64 -17.59
C ALA A 74 7.65 2.78 -16.74
N GLY A 75 8.39 2.48 -15.67
CA GLY A 75 8.92 3.47 -14.74
C GLY A 75 7.82 4.28 -14.04
N THR A 76 6.61 3.73 -13.95
CA THR A 76 5.45 4.35 -13.31
C THR A 76 4.72 3.36 -12.42
N TYR A 77 4.05 3.85 -11.39
CA TYR A 77 3.28 3.02 -10.47
C TYR A 77 2.08 3.77 -9.86
N LEU A 78 1.09 3.02 -9.43
CA LEU A 78 0.00 3.56 -8.61
C LEU A 78 0.44 3.62 -7.16
N PHE A 79 0.06 4.70 -6.48
CA PHE A 79 0.26 4.89 -5.06
C PHE A 79 -1.04 5.31 -4.40
N ALA A 80 -1.65 4.40 -3.66
CA ALA A 80 -2.79 4.70 -2.80
C ALA A 80 -2.28 5.11 -1.42
N SER A 81 -2.80 6.20 -0.88
CA SER A 81 -2.52 6.62 0.49
C SER A 81 -3.78 6.81 1.27
N CYS A 82 -3.77 6.43 2.53
CA CYS A 82 -4.88 6.65 3.46
C CYS A 82 -4.35 7.10 4.83
N THR A 83 -5.25 7.73 5.59
CA THR A 83 -5.00 8.19 6.95
C THR A 83 -6.10 7.66 7.87
N LYS A 84 -5.97 7.90 9.17
CA LYS A 84 -6.98 7.52 10.15
C LYS A 84 -8.36 8.17 9.90
N GLN A 85 -8.41 9.37 9.39
CA GLN A 85 -9.65 10.16 9.43
C GLN A 85 -10.25 10.50 8.06
N GLN A 86 -9.46 10.74 7.07
CA GLN A 86 -9.81 11.06 5.68
C GLN A 86 -8.55 11.59 4.98
N GLY A 87 -8.65 11.83 3.69
CA GLY A 87 -7.49 12.32 2.92
C GLY A 87 -6.90 11.24 2.04
N ASP A 88 -7.75 10.26 1.73
CA ASP A 88 -7.42 9.19 0.81
C ASP A 88 -7.12 9.73 -0.56
N ALA A 89 -6.11 9.19 -1.19
CA ALA A 89 -5.72 9.60 -2.52
C ALA A 89 -5.11 8.43 -3.29
N LEU A 90 -5.38 8.42 -4.59
CA LEU A 90 -4.70 7.56 -5.55
C LEU A 90 -3.94 8.42 -6.54
N TRP A 91 -2.66 8.17 -6.66
CA TRP A 91 -1.76 8.90 -7.54
C TRP A 91 -1.07 7.96 -8.51
N LEU A 92 -0.81 8.43 -9.71
CA LEU A 92 0.18 7.88 -10.61
C LEU A 92 1.50 8.60 -10.37
N TYR A 93 2.53 7.84 -10.03
CA TYR A 93 3.91 8.32 -9.86
C TYR A 93 4.79 7.83 -11.00
N ARG A 94 5.87 8.57 -11.25
CA ARG A 94 6.98 8.15 -12.09
C ARG A 94 8.25 8.09 -11.25
N THR A 95 9.00 7.01 -11.43
CA THR A 95 10.33 6.86 -10.84
C THR A 95 11.26 7.98 -11.29
N GLY A 96 12.07 8.51 -10.39
CA GLY A 96 12.95 9.63 -10.66
C GLY A 96 14.06 9.77 -9.63
N GLU A 97 15.03 10.61 -9.94
CA GLU A 97 16.09 11.00 -9.03
C GLU A 97 16.04 12.53 -8.82
N PRO A 98 16.19 13.03 -7.59
CA PRO A 98 16.48 12.32 -6.35
C PRO A 98 15.24 11.68 -5.71
N ALA A 99 14.04 11.86 -6.24
CA ALA A 99 12.80 11.33 -5.69
C ALA A 99 11.78 11.05 -6.80
N ASP A 100 10.85 10.15 -6.53
CA ASP A 100 9.75 9.84 -7.42
C ASP A 100 8.78 11.02 -7.53
N VAL A 101 8.22 11.23 -8.72
CA VAL A 101 7.45 12.43 -9.07
C VAL A 101 5.98 12.09 -9.27
N PRO A 102 5.05 12.76 -8.57
CA PRO A 102 3.63 12.61 -8.85
C PRO A 102 3.29 13.17 -10.24
N LEU A 103 2.63 12.36 -11.06
CA LEU A 103 2.19 12.77 -12.40
C LEU A 103 0.78 13.30 -12.38
N ARG A 104 -0.14 12.55 -11.77
CA ARG A 104 -1.55 12.95 -11.66
C ARG A 104 -2.28 12.19 -10.57
N ARG A 105 -3.30 12.83 -10.03
CA ARG A 105 -4.28 12.17 -9.16
C ARG A 105 -5.27 11.39 -10.02
N LEU A 106 -5.65 10.20 -9.55
CA LEU A 106 -6.65 9.34 -10.18
C LEU A 106 -7.88 9.24 -9.28
N GLU A 107 -8.99 8.88 -9.90
CA GLU A 107 -10.20 8.57 -9.16
C GLU A 107 -10.07 7.24 -8.42
N MET A 108 -10.55 7.22 -7.19
CA MET A 108 -10.62 6.04 -6.34
C MET A 108 -11.96 6.07 -5.59
N PRO A 109 -12.66 4.93 -5.47
CA PRO A 109 -13.82 4.85 -4.63
C PRO A 109 -13.52 5.29 -3.19
N PRO A 110 -14.48 5.90 -2.47
CA PRO A 110 -14.30 6.26 -1.07
C PRO A 110 -13.88 5.05 -0.24
N MET A 111 -12.90 5.23 0.63
CA MET A 111 -12.49 4.20 1.58
C MET A 111 -13.40 4.17 2.81
N ARG A 112 -13.56 2.99 3.38
CA ARG A 112 -14.20 2.80 4.66
C ARG A 112 -13.15 2.87 5.76
N HIS A 113 -13.34 3.75 6.73
CA HIS A 113 -12.44 3.92 7.86
C HIS A 113 -13.06 3.38 9.13
N LEU A 114 -12.27 2.70 9.93
CA LEU A 114 -12.59 2.21 11.25
C LEU A 114 -11.48 2.60 12.22
N ALA A 115 -11.83 2.92 13.45
CA ALA A 115 -10.87 3.12 14.53
C ALA A 115 -11.45 2.56 15.81
N GLY A 116 -10.60 2.02 16.66
CA GLY A 116 -11.01 1.41 17.92
C GLY A 116 -9.84 1.27 18.88
N SER A 117 -10.11 0.63 19.99
CA SER A 117 -9.09 0.19 20.95
C SER A 117 -9.44 -1.21 21.45
N ASP A 118 -8.43 -2.01 21.72
CA ASP A 118 -8.50 -3.32 22.32
C ASP A 118 -7.44 -3.48 23.41
N GLU A 119 -7.22 -4.69 23.88
CA GLU A 119 -6.17 -4.99 24.89
C GLU A 119 -4.75 -4.72 24.39
N GLN A 120 -4.55 -4.61 23.07
CA GLN A 120 -3.25 -4.33 22.44
C GLN A 120 -2.99 -2.83 22.22
N GLY A 121 -4.02 -1.98 22.43
CA GLY A 121 -3.92 -0.55 22.28
C GLY A 121 -4.93 0.04 21.30
N PHE A 122 -4.59 1.19 20.73
CA PHE A 122 -5.40 1.83 19.69
C PHE A 122 -5.07 1.27 18.33
N TYR A 123 -6.07 1.14 17.48
CA TYR A 123 -5.88 0.81 16.09
C TYR A 123 -6.77 1.65 15.19
N TRP A 124 -6.37 1.78 13.95
CA TRP A 124 -7.22 2.25 12.87
C TRP A 124 -7.04 1.35 11.65
N SER A 125 -8.07 1.28 10.83
CA SER A 125 -8.04 0.55 9.57
C SER A 125 -8.73 1.35 8.48
N ALA A 126 -8.32 1.07 7.24
CA ALA A 126 -8.99 1.57 6.04
C ALA A 126 -9.15 0.43 5.04
N GLU A 127 -10.34 0.33 4.46
CA GLU A 127 -10.65 -0.61 3.39
C GLU A 127 -10.91 0.17 2.11
N GLY A 128 -10.27 -0.24 1.04
CA GLY A 128 -10.36 0.45 -0.24
C GLY A 128 -10.19 -0.49 -1.41
N VAL A 129 -10.24 0.09 -2.61
CA VAL A 129 -10.05 -0.64 -3.86
C VAL A 129 -9.15 0.18 -4.78
N LEU A 130 -8.11 -0.45 -5.33
CA LEU A 130 -7.44 0.07 -6.51
C LEU A 130 -8.26 -0.35 -7.73
N PRO A 131 -8.96 0.58 -8.39
CA PRO A 131 -9.94 0.20 -9.40
C PRO A 131 -9.28 -0.26 -10.69
N ALA A 132 -9.86 -1.25 -11.36
CA ALA A 132 -9.39 -1.75 -12.65
C ALA A 132 -9.24 -0.61 -13.69
N GLN A 133 -10.09 0.42 -13.60
CA GLN A 133 -9.99 1.59 -14.48
C GLN A 133 -8.70 2.39 -14.27
N ALA A 134 -8.19 2.50 -13.05
CA ALA A 134 -6.91 3.16 -12.79
C ALA A 134 -5.75 2.40 -13.47
N PHE A 135 -5.75 1.06 -13.37
CA PHE A 135 -4.76 0.21 -14.04
C PHE A 135 -4.85 0.33 -15.57
N ARG A 136 -6.06 0.28 -16.16
CA ARG A 136 -6.24 0.46 -17.61
C ARG A 136 -5.76 1.83 -18.07
N THR A 137 -6.09 2.87 -17.32
CA THR A 137 -5.73 4.25 -17.66
C THR A 137 -4.23 4.51 -17.55
N ALA A 138 -3.57 3.92 -16.54
CA ALA A 138 -2.14 4.11 -16.30
C ALA A 138 -1.26 3.20 -17.16
N PHE A 139 -1.68 1.95 -17.41
CA PHE A 139 -0.81 0.89 -17.97
C PHE A 139 -1.42 0.16 -19.16
N GLY A 140 -2.66 0.45 -19.55
CA GLY A 140 -3.36 -0.29 -20.62
C GLY A 140 -3.71 -1.75 -20.27
N ARG A 141 -3.45 -2.20 -19.07
CA ARG A 141 -3.68 -3.58 -18.60
C ARG A 141 -4.08 -3.61 -17.13
N VAL A 142 -4.61 -4.75 -16.69
CA VAL A 142 -5.06 -4.97 -15.31
C VAL A 142 -4.33 -6.16 -14.68
N PRO A 143 -4.29 -6.27 -13.35
CA PRO A 143 -3.84 -7.45 -12.63
C PRO A 143 -4.59 -8.71 -13.05
N ARG A 144 -3.87 -9.83 -13.19
CA ARG A 144 -4.45 -11.13 -13.59
C ARG A 144 -3.64 -12.29 -13.00
N VAL A 145 -4.25 -13.46 -12.95
CA VAL A 145 -3.59 -14.72 -12.54
C VAL A 145 -2.30 -14.94 -13.35
N GLY A 146 -1.25 -15.36 -12.66
CA GLY A 146 0.10 -15.53 -13.20
C GLY A 146 0.86 -14.23 -13.41
N GLY A 147 0.22 -13.07 -13.14
CA GLY A 147 0.87 -11.76 -13.22
C GLY A 147 1.80 -11.52 -12.04
N ILE A 148 2.83 -10.73 -12.30
CA ILE A 148 3.76 -10.19 -11.32
C ILE A 148 3.46 -8.71 -11.20
N LEU A 149 3.33 -8.24 -9.96
CA LEU A 149 3.09 -6.84 -9.64
C LEU A 149 4.21 -6.36 -8.72
N PRO A 150 5.25 -5.68 -9.25
CA PRO A 150 6.19 -4.94 -8.41
C PRO A 150 5.46 -3.94 -7.53
N GLY A 151 5.86 -3.84 -6.25
CA GLY A 151 5.22 -2.92 -5.32
C GLY A 151 5.75 -3.02 -3.90
N ASN A 152 5.22 -2.16 -3.03
CA ASN A 152 5.55 -2.14 -1.61
C ASN A 152 4.39 -1.52 -0.80
N ALA A 153 4.40 -1.73 0.50
CA ALA A 153 3.53 -1.04 1.45
C ALA A 153 4.38 -0.24 2.43
N PHE A 154 3.89 0.94 2.80
CA PHE A 154 4.61 1.90 3.64
C PHE A 154 3.74 2.39 4.79
N LEU A 155 4.37 2.59 5.95
CA LEU A 155 3.81 3.38 7.03
C LEU A 155 4.74 4.58 7.25
N TYR A 156 4.23 5.80 7.13
CA TYR A 156 5.04 7.00 7.15
C TYR A 156 4.28 8.18 7.76
N ASP A 157 5.02 9.16 8.20
CA ASP A 157 4.51 10.46 8.61
C ASP A 157 5.10 11.54 7.69
N VAL A 158 4.28 12.47 7.22
CA VAL A 158 4.75 13.54 6.34
C VAL A 158 5.65 14.56 7.05
N SER A 159 5.64 14.56 8.38
CA SER A 159 6.46 15.43 9.23
C SER A 159 7.78 14.80 9.67
N GLU A 160 7.98 13.51 9.40
CA GLU A 160 9.15 12.74 9.85
C GLU A 160 9.85 12.06 8.66
N PRO A 161 11.20 12.01 8.65
CA PRO A 161 11.94 11.30 7.61
C PRO A 161 11.90 9.78 7.80
N ALA A 162 11.59 9.30 9.01
CA ALA A 162 11.52 7.87 9.31
C ALA A 162 10.22 7.25 8.78
N PHE A 163 10.33 6.05 8.22
CA PHE A 163 9.19 5.28 7.73
C PHE A 163 9.40 3.78 7.87
N GLY A 164 8.31 3.03 7.86
CA GLY A 164 8.31 1.58 7.77
C GLY A 164 7.91 1.11 6.37
N ALA A 165 8.43 -0.03 5.93
CA ALA A 165 8.10 -0.65 4.67
C ALA A 165 7.92 -2.17 4.82
N ALA A 166 7.15 -2.79 3.92
CA ALA A 166 6.98 -4.24 3.89
C ALA A 166 8.17 -4.96 3.25
N PHE A 167 8.78 -4.35 2.25
CA PHE A 167 10.03 -4.83 1.63
C PHE A 167 11.14 -3.81 1.88
N PRO A 168 12.41 -4.26 1.95
CA PRO A 168 13.54 -3.37 2.22
C PRO A 168 13.64 -2.23 1.22
N VAL A 169 13.88 -1.03 1.71
CA VAL A 169 14.09 0.18 0.91
C VAL A 169 15.54 0.66 1.13
N PRO A 170 16.24 1.09 0.07
CA PRO A 170 17.59 1.63 0.21
C PRO A 170 17.65 2.83 1.16
N ALA A 171 18.77 2.96 1.87
CA ALA A 171 19.00 4.11 2.73
C ALA A 171 18.98 5.42 1.92
N GLY A 172 18.33 6.45 2.50
CA GLY A 172 18.21 7.76 1.87
C GLY A 172 17.02 7.92 0.91
N ALA A 173 16.28 6.84 0.60
CA ALA A 173 15.03 6.96 -0.14
C ALA A 173 13.92 7.53 0.75
N GLY A 174 13.03 8.32 0.15
CA GLY A 174 11.80 8.82 0.79
C GLY A 174 10.58 7.97 0.48
N VAL A 175 9.40 8.42 0.89
CA VAL A 175 8.10 7.82 0.53
C VAL A 175 7.26 8.88 -0.17
N PRO A 176 6.63 8.53 -1.33
CA PRO A 176 6.63 7.23 -2.00
C PRO A 176 7.91 6.98 -2.81
N THR A 177 8.28 5.71 -2.99
CA THR A 177 9.41 5.32 -3.82
C THR A 177 9.21 3.94 -4.43
N ALA A 178 9.72 3.74 -5.65
CA ALA A 178 9.83 2.44 -6.29
C ALA A 178 11.15 1.71 -5.96
N ALA A 179 12.10 2.38 -5.33
CA ALA A 179 13.46 1.86 -5.08
C ALA A 179 13.52 0.64 -4.13
N GLY A 180 12.44 0.21 -3.56
CA GLY A 180 12.36 -0.96 -2.68
C GLY A 180 11.22 -1.87 -3.04
N PHE A 181 10.79 -1.90 -4.30
CA PHE A 181 9.69 -2.77 -4.69
C PHE A 181 10.08 -4.25 -4.54
N GLY A 182 9.26 -4.98 -3.80
CA GLY A 182 9.22 -6.42 -3.83
C GLY A 182 8.25 -6.90 -4.90
N THR A 183 7.87 -8.16 -4.81
CA THR A 183 7.08 -8.81 -5.85
C THR A 183 5.77 -9.35 -5.25
N PHE A 184 4.64 -8.86 -5.74
CA PHE A 184 3.36 -9.52 -5.53
C PHE A 184 3.12 -10.50 -6.69
N VAL A 185 2.84 -11.76 -6.36
CA VAL A 185 2.55 -12.80 -7.34
C VAL A 185 1.07 -13.15 -7.27
N VAL A 186 0.37 -12.97 -8.38
CA VAL A 186 -1.07 -13.25 -8.45
C VAL A 186 -1.30 -14.74 -8.72
N VAL A 187 -1.86 -15.44 -7.73
CA VAL A 187 -2.15 -16.87 -7.79
C VAL A 187 -3.66 -17.12 -7.89
N PRO A 188 -4.12 -18.23 -8.49
CA PRO A 188 -5.53 -18.59 -8.45
C PRO A 188 -5.97 -18.90 -7.00
N TYR A 189 -7.27 -18.69 -6.74
CA TYR A 189 -7.91 -19.10 -5.48
C TYR A 189 -8.15 -20.59 -5.47
#